data_4306cd461b8eaaccf139b46b3b4849b8
#
_entry.id   4306cd461b8eaaccf139b46b3b4849b8
#
_cell.length_a   1.000
_cell.length_b   1.000
_cell.length_c   1.000
_cell.angle_alpha   90.00
_cell.angle_beta   90.00
_cell.angle_gamma   90.00
#
_symmetry.space_group_name_H-M   'P 1'
#
loop_
_entity.id
_entity.type
_entity.pdbx_description
1 polymer ?
#
loop_
_entity_poly.entity_id
_entity_poly.type
_entity_poly.pdbx_seq_one_letter_code
_entity_poly.pdbx_strand_id
1 'polypeptide(L)'
;RLAHEHSPKLIVAGASAYSGVIDWKRFRAIADEVGAHLMVEDGQAIFAGDVLAKIPRETAKTKDITGGLPRVVELFEARRPKEPAVISEIDGSVKYGDVQKQYRKIFVAGDDGETREYQLPRGSHINVQEGERVRAGEPLMDGPIDPHDILRVRGEKELQRYLVDEIQEVYRLQGVNINDKHIEVISRQMMRWVKVEEVGDTEFLIDEVVDSFKFKTENDRLGAEGKKPASGHPLLLGITKASLSTDSFISAASFQ
;
A
#
# COMPACT_ATOMS: atom_id res chain seq x y z
N ARG A 1 29.80 -18.98 -17.16
CA ARG A 1 29.72 -20.45 -17.19
C ARG A 1 28.52 -20.94 -16.35
N LEU A 2 28.47 -20.68 -15.04
CA LEU A 2 27.37 -21.12 -14.18
C LEU A 2 26.01 -20.56 -14.60
N ALA A 3 25.94 -19.30 -15.06
CA ALA A 3 24.69 -18.71 -15.53
C ALA A 3 24.14 -19.44 -16.78
N HIS A 4 25.00 -19.84 -17.70
CA HIS A 4 24.61 -20.63 -18.88
C HIS A 4 24.19 -22.06 -18.52
N GLU A 5 24.82 -22.66 -17.49
CA GLU A 5 24.53 -24.01 -17.04
C GLU A 5 23.18 -24.11 -16.33
N HIS A 6 22.83 -23.08 -15.53
CA HIS A 6 21.62 -23.10 -14.69
C HIS A 6 20.47 -22.24 -15.20
N SER A 7 20.70 -21.41 -16.25
CA SER A 7 19.69 -20.50 -16.86
C SER A 7 18.80 -19.80 -15.83
N PRO A 8 19.37 -19.05 -14.88
CA PRO A 8 18.60 -18.42 -13.81
C PRO A 8 17.68 -17.33 -14.40
N LYS A 9 16.53 -17.13 -13.79
CA LYS A 9 15.61 -16.04 -14.17
C LYS A 9 16.04 -14.69 -13.58
N LEU A 10 16.82 -14.71 -12.52
CA LEU A 10 17.31 -13.52 -11.81
C LEU A 10 18.76 -13.74 -11.38
N ILE A 11 19.60 -12.77 -11.66
CA ILE A 11 20.99 -12.69 -11.17
C ILE A 11 21.06 -11.51 -10.21
N VAL A 12 21.41 -11.81 -8.96
CA VAL A 12 21.66 -10.78 -7.93
C VAL A 12 23.16 -10.62 -7.82
N ALA A 13 23.68 -9.45 -8.11
CA ALA A 13 25.09 -9.14 -8.00
C ALA A 13 25.28 -8.06 -6.93
N GLY A 14 26.07 -8.36 -5.91
CA GLY A 14 26.40 -7.44 -4.82
C GLY A 14 27.76 -7.76 -4.23
N ALA A 15 28.35 -6.80 -3.54
CA ALA A 15 29.73 -6.87 -3.10
C ALA A 15 29.93 -6.62 -1.60
N SER A 16 29.15 -7.20 -0.74
CA SER A 16 29.28 -7.00 0.71
C SER A 16 30.63 -7.47 1.31
N ALA A 17 31.41 -8.25 0.57
CA ALA A 17 32.71 -8.76 1.01
C ALA A 17 33.80 -8.75 -0.07
N TYR A 18 33.60 -8.04 -1.17
CA TYR A 18 34.55 -8.00 -2.28
C TYR A 18 35.28 -6.66 -2.34
N SER A 19 36.59 -6.69 -2.21
CA SER A 19 37.44 -5.48 -2.19
C SER A 19 37.84 -4.95 -3.58
N GLY A 20 37.36 -5.56 -4.66
CA GLY A 20 37.69 -5.19 -6.03
C GLY A 20 36.57 -4.46 -6.74
N VAL A 21 36.88 -3.84 -7.89
CA VAL A 21 35.89 -3.20 -8.77
C VAL A 21 35.07 -4.28 -9.45
N ILE A 22 33.75 -4.19 -9.34
CA ILE A 22 32.81 -5.09 -10.02
C ILE A 22 32.58 -4.60 -11.44
N ASP A 23 32.77 -5.47 -12.44
CA ASP A 23 32.50 -5.16 -13.83
C ASP A 23 30.99 -5.36 -14.13
N TRP A 24 30.22 -4.33 -13.89
CA TRP A 24 28.77 -4.31 -14.11
C TRP A 24 28.38 -4.56 -15.57
N LYS A 25 29.19 -4.11 -16.52
CA LYS A 25 28.94 -4.35 -17.96
C LYS A 25 28.99 -5.83 -18.29
N ARG A 26 29.91 -6.54 -17.68
CA ARG A 26 30.04 -7.99 -17.86
C ARG A 26 28.90 -8.75 -17.21
N PHE A 27 28.45 -8.33 -16.02
CA PHE A 27 27.26 -8.92 -15.38
C PHE A 27 26.00 -8.70 -16.21
N ARG A 28 25.83 -7.50 -16.77
CA ARG A 28 24.70 -7.20 -17.64
C ARG A 28 24.73 -8.06 -18.91
N ALA A 29 25.87 -8.17 -19.57
CA ALA A 29 26.01 -9.01 -20.75
C ALA A 29 25.65 -10.49 -20.47
N ILE A 30 26.10 -11.03 -19.35
CA ILE A 30 25.77 -12.42 -18.95
C ILE A 30 24.26 -12.55 -18.67
N ALA A 31 23.65 -11.59 -18.02
CA ALA A 31 22.21 -11.61 -17.75
C ALA A 31 21.39 -11.57 -19.04
N ASP A 32 21.78 -10.74 -20.00
CA ASP A 32 21.14 -10.64 -21.31
C ASP A 32 21.30 -11.92 -22.14
N GLU A 33 22.48 -12.57 -22.09
CA GLU A 33 22.74 -13.85 -22.78
C GLU A 33 21.85 -14.99 -22.28
N VAL A 34 21.54 -15.03 -20.98
CA VAL A 34 20.72 -16.11 -20.39
C VAL A 34 19.25 -15.69 -20.21
N GLY A 35 18.87 -14.46 -20.62
CA GLY A 35 17.52 -13.94 -20.47
C GLY A 35 17.11 -13.69 -19.00
N ALA A 36 18.08 -13.40 -18.12
CA ALA A 36 17.86 -13.15 -16.71
C ALA A 36 17.71 -11.66 -16.40
N HIS A 37 16.94 -11.34 -15.37
CA HIS A 37 16.93 -9.99 -14.81
C HIS A 37 18.18 -9.78 -13.94
N LEU A 38 18.89 -8.67 -14.15
CA LEU A 38 19.99 -8.26 -13.28
C LEU A 38 19.47 -7.20 -12.31
N MET A 39 19.56 -7.49 -11.01
CA MET A 39 19.18 -6.56 -9.96
C MET A 39 20.43 -5.96 -9.32
N VAL A 40 20.64 -4.68 -9.58
CA VAL A 40 21.72 -3.86 -8.99
C VAL A 40 21.21 -2.43 -8.93
N GLU A 41 21.46 -1.72 -7.84
CA GLU A 41 21.24 -0.27 -7.80
C GLU A 41 22.32 0.45 -8.59
N ASP A 42 21.89 1.30 -9.53
CA ASP A 42 22.79 2.03 -10.43
C ASP A 42 23.27 3.34 -9.77
N GLY A 43 24.57 3.49 -9.65
CA GLY A 43 25.23 4.74 -9.24
C GLY A 43 25.30 5.03 -7.75
N GLN A 44 24.81 4.17 -6.86
CA GLN A 44 24.94 4.35 -5.41
C GLN A 44 26.28 3.81 -4.89
N ALA A 45 26.97 4.59 -4.08
CA ALA A 45 28.13 4.11 -3.34
C ALA A 45 27.68 3.17 -2.21
N ILE A 46 28.10 1.91 -2.27
CA ILE A 46 27.70 0.85 -1.34
C ILE A 46 28.85 0.60 -0.37
N PHE A 47 28.55 0.61 0.91
CA PHE A 47 29.49 0.27 1.98
C PHE A 47 29.27 -1.15 2.49
N ALA A 48 30.27 -1.71 3.14
CA ALA A 48 30.12 -3.03 3.76
C ALA A 48 29.03 -3.00 4.84
N GLY A 49 27.99 -3.84 4.65
CA GLY A 49 26.84 -3.90 5.54
C GLY A 49 25.55 -3.27 4.97
N ASP A 50 25.63 -2.59 3.83
CA ASP A 50 24.45 -2.00 3.19
C ASP A 50 23.51 -3.09 2.66
N VAL A 51 22.20 -2.85 2.80
CA VAL A 51 21.17 -3.73 2.29
C VAL A 51 21.00 -3.51 0.78
N LEU A 52 21.49 -4.46 -0.02
CA LEU A 52 21.44 -4.39 -1.50
C LEU A 52 20.08 -4.76 -2.08
N ALA A 53 19.35 -5.64 -1.43
CA ALA A 53 18.01 -6.05 -1.82
C ALA A 53 17.24 -6.52 -0.60
N LYS A 54 16.03 -5.99 -0.45
CA LYS A 54 15.08 -6.43 0.56
C LYS A 54 14.13 -7.42 -0.15
N ILE A 55 14.29 -8.70 0.13
CA ILE A 55 13.29 -9.69 -0.26
C ILE A 55 12.22 -9.63 0.83
N PRO A 56 10.98 -9.21 0.51
CA PRO A 56 9.89 -9.36 1.46
C PRO A 56 9.85 -10.83 1.84
N ARG A 57 10.15 -11.16 3.09
CA ARG A 57 9.78 -12.47 3.59
C ARG A 57 8.27 -12.51 3.43
N GLU A 58 7.78 -13.49 2.69
CA GLU A 58 6.42 -13.96 2.92
C GLU A 58 6.42 -14.45 4.36
N THR A 59 6.22 -13.53 5.28
CA THR A 59 5.95 -13.86 6.66
C THR A 59 4.76 -14.78 6.59
N ALA A 60 4.97 -16.01 7.03
CA ALA A 60 3.89 -16.92 7.23
C ALA A 60 2.80 -16.11 7.92
N LYS A 61 1.73 -15.82 7.19
CA LYS A 61 0.55 -15.07 7.62
C LYS A 61 -0.08 -15.84 8.78
N THR A 62 0.60 -15.83 9.92
CA THR A 62 0.23 -16.60 11.09
C THR A 62 0.04 -15.65 12.23
N LYS A 63 -1.15 -15.22 12.47
CA LYS A 63 -1.64 -15.15 13.85
C LYS A 63 -3.12 -14.82 13.97
N ASP A 64 -3.76 -14.25 12.97
CA ASP A 64 -5.21 -14.03 13.00
C ASP A 64 -5.76 -14.13 11.58
N ILE A 65 -5.56 -15.30 10.99
CA ILE A 65 -5.94 -15.56 9.61
C ILE A 65 -7.35 -16.10 9.64
N THR A 66 -8.27 -15.21 9.45
CA THR A 66 -9.46 -15.55 8.69
C THR A 66 -8.98 -15.84 7.26
N GLY A 67 -8.51 -17.07 7.05
CA GLY A 67 -8.11 -17.54 5.73
C GLY A 67 -9.34 -17.85 4.89
N GLY A 68 -9.19 -17.81 3.57
CA GLY A 68 -10.23 -18.18 2.64
C GLY A 68 -11.34 -17.14 2.47
N LEU A 69 -12.57 -17.60 2.20
CA LEU A 69 -13.73 -16.73 1.91
C LEU A 69 -14.03 -15.67 2.97
N PRO A 70 -13.90 -15.92 4.28
CA PRO A 70 -14.07 -14.86 5.28
C PRO A 70 -13.15 -13.67 5.09
N ARG A 71 -11.90 -13.87 4.63
CA ARG A 71 -10.97 -12.78 4.32
C ARG A 71 -11.44 -11.92 3.15
N VAL A 72 -12.01 -12.54 2.13
CA VAL A 72 -12.60 -11.80 0.99
C VAL A 72 -13.75 -10.90 1.47
N VAL A 73 -14.61 -11.41 2.36
CA VAL A 73 -15.71 -10.62 2.95
C VAL A 73 -15.15 -9.44 3.75
N GLU A 74 -14.12 -9.65 4.57
CA GLU A 74 -13.49 -8.56 5.33
C GLU A 74 -12.93 -7.46 4.42
N LEU A 75 -12.27 -7.84 3.32
CA LEU A 75 -11.72 -6.89 2.35
C LEU A 75 -12.83 -6.11 1.65
N PHE A 76 -13.89 -6.76 1.18
CA PHE A 76 -15.02 -6.09 0.53
C PHE A 76 -15.87 -5.26 1.49
N GLU A 77 -15.92 -5.62 2.78
CA GLU A 77 -16.57 -4.78 3.79
C GLU A 77 -15.65 -3.69 4.35
N ALA A 78 -14.42 -3.59 3.84
CA ALA A 78 -13.41 -2.62 4.28
C ALA A 78 -13.24 -2.62 5.81
N ARG A 79 -13.26 -3.81 6.42
CA ARG A 79 -13.12 -3.96 7.88
C ARG A 79 -11.69 -3.67 8.29
N ARG A 80 -11.54 -2.94 9.40
CA ARG A 80 -10.23 -2.73 10.01
C ARG A 80 -9.74 -4.01 10.66
N PRO A 81 -8.48 -4.42 10.39
CA PRO A 81 -7.87 -5.53 11.10
C PRO A 81 -7.79 -5.26 12.60
N LYS A 82 -7.85 -6.31 13.43
CA LYS A 82 -7.73 -6.16 14.90
C LYS A 82 -6.35 -5.64 15.33
N GLU A 83 -5.30 -6.13 14.66
CA GLU A 83 -3.91 -5.70 14.86
C GLU A 83 -3.32 -5.24 13.52
N PRO A 84 -3.63 -4.01 13.07
CA PRO A 84 -3.16 -3.50 11.79
C PRO A 84 -1.66 -3.24 11.85
N ALA A 85 -0.97 -3.52 10.74
CA ALA A 85 0.40 -3.07 10.56
C ALA A 85 0.46 -1.55 10.54
N VAL A 86 1.42 -0.98 11.26
CA VAL A 86 1.71 0.45 11.17
C VAL A 86 2.50 0.69 9.88
N ILE A 87 2.02 1.59 9.04
CA ILE A 87 2.69 1.98 7.80
C ILE A 87 3.35 3.35 7.94
N SER A 88 4.40 3.60 7.17
CA SER A 88 5.01 4.93 7.11
C SER A 88 4.11 5.89 6.32
N GLU A 89 3.89 7.09 6.83
CA GLU A 89 3.13 8.14 6.13
C GLU A 89 3.99 8.98 5.20
N ILE A 90 5.31 8.99 5.41
CA ILE A 90 6.27 9.79 4.65
C ILE A 90 7.43 8.92 4.14
N ASP A 91 8.09 9.42 3.09
CA ASP A 91 9.37 8.86 2.65
C ASP A 91 10.48 9.36 3.57
N GLY A 92 11.36 8.47 4.02
CA GLY A 92 12.43 8.92 4.91
C GLY A 92 13.29 7.80 5.46
N SER A 93 14.25 8.17 6.31
CA SER A 93 15.13 7.25 7.02
C SER A 93 14.61 6.92 8.41
N VAL A 94 14.68 5.64 8.76
CA VAL A 94 14.21 5.11 10.05
C VAL A 94 15.24 5.38 11.15
N LYS A 95 14.77 5.87 12.30
CA LYS A 95 15.54 5.98 13.53
C LYS A 95 14.78 5.32 14.67
N TYR A 96 15.47 4.48 15.43
CA TYR A 96 14.88 3.89 16.61
C TYR A 96 14.87 4.87 17.76
N GLY A 97 13.73 4.98 18.42
CA GLY A 97 13.57 5.76 19.65
C GLY A 97 13.53 4.89 20.90
N ASP A 98 13.10 5.51 21.99
CA ASP A 98 13.04 4.88 23.30
C ASP A 98 12.04 3.72 23.34
N VAL A 99 12.43 2.67 24.05
CA VAL A 99 11.56 1.54 24.35
C VAL A 99 10.80 1.80 25.64
N GLN A 100 9.51 2.03 25.53
CA GLN A 100 8.62 2.15 26.71
C GLN A 100 8.05 0.78 27.10
N LYS A 101 7.37 0.71 28.26
CA LYS A 101 6.89 -0.58 28.81
C LYS A 101 5.98 -1.36 27.84
N GLN A 102 5.18 -0.67 27.01
CA GLN A 102 4.17 -1.27 26.14
C GLN A 102 4.45 -1.10 24.64
N TYR A 103 5.27 -0.14 24.24
CA TYR A 103 5.56 0.16 22.83
C TYR A 103 7.00 0.62 22.62
N ARG A 104 7.45 0.47 21.38
CA ARG A 104 8.70 1.04 20.88
C ARG A 104 8.37 2.22 19.98
N LYS A 105 9.07 3.33 20.17
CA LYS A 105 8.99 4.48 19.28
C LYS A 105 9.92 4.29 18.09
N ILE A 106 9.41 4.60 16.91
CA ILE A 106 10.20 4.69 15.69
C ILE A 106 9.95 6.06 15.08
N PHE A 107 11.01 6.70 14.66
CA PHE A 107 10.96 7.97 13.95
C PHE A 107 11.32 7.73 12.50
N VAL A 108 10.55 8.31 11.60
CA VAL A 108 10.89 8.39 10.18
C VAL A 108 11.20 9.85 9.88
N ALA A 109 12.44 10.11 9.50
CA ALA A 109 12.91 11.45 9.14
C ALA A 109 12.92 11.59 7.62
N GLY A 110 12.04 12.44 7.10
CA GLY A 110 11.95 12.78 5.69
C GLY A 110 13.10 13.66 5.22
N ASP A 111 13.33 13.67 3.92
CA ASP A 111 14.36 14.52 3.28
C ASP A 111 14.05 16.02 3.45
N ASP A 112 12.77 16.36 3.63
CA ASP A 112 12.27 17.73 3.84
C ASP A 112 12.43 18.24 5.29
N GLY A 113 13.02 17.41 6.18
CA GLY A 113 13.18 17.71 7.60
C GLY A 113 11.95 17.43 8.45
N GLU A 114 10.85 16.94 7.85
CA GLU A 114 9.69 16.44 8.59
C GLU A 114 10.07 15.14 9.30
N THR A 115 9.71 15.02 10.58
CA THR A 115 9.92 13.77 11.33
C THR A 115 8.59 13.30 11.89
N ARG A 116 8.22 12.07 11.58
CA ARG A 116 7.01 11.43 12.10
C ARG A 116 7.38 10.37 13.14
N GLU A 117 6.62 10.37 14.25
CA GLU A 117 6.75 9.39 15.32
C GLU A 117 5.70 8.30 15.17
N TYR A 118 6.15 7.05 15.19
CA TYR A 118 5.28 5.85 15.15
C TYR A 118 5.48 5.04 16.43
N GLN A 119 4.37 4.55 16.98
CA GLN A 119 4.39 3.72 18.19
C GLN A 119 4.02 2.28 17.80
N LEU A 120 4.98 1.39 17.91
CA LEU A 120 4.80 -0.02 17.59
C LEU A 120 4.57 -0.83 18.87
N PRO A 121 3.55 -1.72 18.91
CA PRO A 121 3.31 -2.59 20.05
C PRO A 121 4.54 -3.47 20.37
N ARG A 122 4.79 -3.68 21.66
CA ARG A 122 5.89 -4.56 22.08
C ARG A 122 5.55 -6.01 21.77
N GLY A 123 6.44 -6.71 21.11
CA GLY A 123 6.25 -8.09 20.69
C GLY A 123 5.91 -8.26 19.20
N SER A 124 5.60 -7.17 18.50
CA SER A 124 5.49 -7.18 17.04
C SER A 124 6.87 -7.28 16.40
N HIS A 125 6.96 -8.05 15.32
CA HIS A 125 8.18 -8.11 14.53
C HIS A 125 8.32 -6.82 13.72
N ILE A 126 9.47 -6.15 13.85
CA ILE A 126 9.77 -4.91 13.12
C ILE A 126 10.46 -5.28 11.82
N ASN A 127 9.92 -4.80 10.70
CA ASN A 127 10.40 -5.12 9.36
C ASN A 127 11.51 -4.20 8.86
N VAL A 128 11.76 -3.11 9.56
CA VAL A 128 12.71 -2.06 9.15
C VAL A 128 13.89 -2.02 10.10
N GLN A 129 15.05 -1.64 9.58
CA GLN A 129 16.28 -1.49 10.36
C GLN A 129 16.59 0.00 10.63
N GLU A 130 17.41 0.25 11.64
CA GLU A 130 17.87 1.60 11.91
C GLU A 130 18.73 2.13 10.76
N GLY A 131 18.42 3.34 10.28
CA GLY A 131 19.06 3.95 9.12
C GLY A 131 18.49 3.49 7.77
N GLU A 132 17.59 2.52 7.73
CA GLU A 132 16.95 2.07 6.49
C GLU A 132 16.02 3.14 5.93
N ARG A 133 15.99 3.28 4.61
CA ARG A 133 15.08 4.19 3.92
C ARG A 133 13.76 3.48 3.61
N VAL A 134 12.67 4.06 4.08
CA VAL A 134 11.31 3.57 3.85
C VAL A 134 10.52 4.55 2.98
N ARG A 135 9.58 4.01 2.22
CA ARG A 135 8.65 4.80 1.40
C ARG A 135 7.30 4.95 2.09
N ALA A 136 6.59 6.01 1.74
CA ALA A 136 5.22 6.20 2.19
C ALA A 136 4.35 4.98 1.86
N GLY A 137 3.63 4.47 2.87
CA GLY A 137 2.82 3.26 2.80
C GLY A 137 3.59 1.94 2.94
N GLU A 138 4.88 1.96 3.24
CA GLU A 138 5.64 0.74 3.57
C GLU A 138 5.38 0.31 5.01
N PRO A 139 5.11 -0.99 5.27
CA PRO A 139 4.83 -1.45 6.63
C PRO A 139 6.10 -1.46 7.49
N LEU A 140 6.05 -0.82 8.65
CA LEU A 140 7.13 -0.78 9.64
C LEU A 140 7.17 -2.04 10.51
N MET A 141 6.06 -2.77 10.59
CA MET A 141 5.92 -4.01 11.36
C MET A 141 5.10 -5.04 10.60
N ASP A 142 5.22 -6.31 11.02
CA ASP A 142 4.38 -7.38 10.49
C ASP A 142 2.92 -7.19 10.90
N GLY A 143 2.03 -7.51 9.98
CA GLY A 143 0.58 -7.49 10.20
C GLY A 143 -0.20 -7.19 8.91
N PRO A 144 -1.51 -7.40 8.93
CA PRO A 144 -2.36 -7.00 7.82
C PRO A 144 -2.44 -5.46 7.73
N ILE A 145 -2.30 -4.93 6.53
CA ILE A 145 -2.38 -3.48 6.31
C ILE A 145 -3.86 -3.07 6.34
N ASP A 146 -4.17 -1.92 6.96
CA ASP A 146 -5.50 -1.34 6.92
C ASP A 146 -5.73 -0.69 5.54
N PRO A 147 -6.77 -1.10 4.78
CA PRO A 147 -7.10 -0.49 3.50
C PRO A 147 -7.36 1.02 3.57
N HIS A 148 -7.87 1.51 4.70
CA HIS A 148 -8.11 2.94 4.91
C HIS A 148 -6.81 3.74 4.97
N ASP A 149 -5.76 3.18 5.58
CA ASP A 149 -4.45 3.83 5.64
C ASP A 149 -3.77 3.84 4.27
N ILE A 150 -3.94 2.78 3.47
CA ILE A 150 -3.45 2.76 2.08
C ILE A 150 -4.12 3.88 1.28
N LEU A 151 -5.44 4.05 1.40
CA LEU A 151 -6.17 5.11 0.71
C LEU A 151 -5.63 6.50 1.09
N ARG A 152 -5.40 6.72 2.38
CA ARG A 152 -4.93 8.00 2.91
C ARG A 152 -3.50 8.33 2.46
N VAL A 153 -2.60 7.33 2.43
CA VAL A 153 -1.17 7.55 2.18
C VAL A 153 -0.80 7.38 0.72
N ARG A 154 -1.31 6.33 0.07
CA ARG A 154 -0.95 5.97 -1.32
C ARG A 154 -1.99 6.34 -2.36
N GLY A 155 -3.21 6.64 -1.93
CA GLY A 155 -4.32 7.03 -2.81
C GLY A 155 -5.09 5.85 -3.41
N GLU A 156 -6.08 6.19 -4.26
CA GLU A 156 -7.08 5.25 -4.78
C GLU A 156 -6.49 4.14 -5.67
N LYS A 157 -5.53 4.48 -6.52
CA LYS A 157 -4.95 3.51 -7.49
C LYS A 157 -4.19 2.37 -6.79
N GLU A 158 -3.42 2.71 -5.77
CA GLU A 158 -2.67 1.72 -5.01
C GLU A 158 -3.59 0.88 -4.12
N LEU A 159 -4.64 1.49 -3.56
CA LEU A 159 -5.66 0.76 -2.83
C LEU A 159 -6.38 -0.23 -3.75
N GLN A 160 -6.76 0.18 -4.97
CA GLN A 160 -7.40 -0.71 -5.92
C GLN A 160 -6.52 -1.92 -6.24
N ARG A 161 -5.22 -1.68 -6.51
CA ARG A 161 -4.26 -2.75 -6.75
C ARG A 161 -4.16 -3.69 -5.55
N TYR A 162 -4.00 -3.14 -4.35
CA TYR A 162 -3.93 -3.92 -3.11
C TYR A 162 -5.17 -4.82 -2.92
N LEU A 163 -6.37 -4.29 -3.11
CA LEU A 163 -7.60 -5.07 -2.98
C LEU A 163 -7.68 -6.19 -4.01
N VAL A 164 -7.32 -5.92 -5.27
CA VAL A 164 -7.28 -6.94 -6.33
C VAL A 164 -6.30 -8.04 -5.99
N ASP A 165 -5.07 -7.68 -5.61
CA ASP A 165 -4.00 -8.65 -5.32
C ASP A 165 -4.36 -9.53 -4.12
N GLU A 166 -4.83 -8.96 -3.00
CA GLU A 166 -5.21 -9.68 -1.79
C GLU A 166 -6.39 -10.64 -2.04
N ILE A 167 -7.41 -10.19 -2.77
CA ILE A 167 -8.59 -11.02 -3.08
C ILE A 167 -8.19 -12.14 -4.05
N GLN A 168 -7.43 -11.83 -5.08
CA GLN A 168 -6.93 -12.83 -6.04
C GLN A 168 -6.06 -13.89 -5.37
N GLU A 169 -5.23 -13.49 -4.42
CA GLU A 169 -4.42 -14.44 -3.66
C GLU A 169 -5.30 -15.47 -2.95
N VAL A 170 -6.34 -15.01 -2.26
CA VAL A 170 -7.29 -15.92 -1.58
C VAL A 170 -7.94 -16.90 -2.56
N TYR A 171 -8.41 -16.41 -3.73
CA TYR A 171 -9.03 -17.28 -4.73
C TYR A 171 -8.03 -18.25 -5.36
N ARG A 172 -6.82 -17.81 -5.66
CA ARG A 172 -5.76 -18.68 -6.21
C ARG A 172 -5.37 -19.79 -5.25
N LEU A 173 -5.30 -19.51 -3.94
CA LEU A 173 -5.04 -20.52 -2.91
C LEU A 173 -6.14 -21.59 -2.84
N GLN A 174 -7.35 -21.26 -3.27
CA GLN A 174 -8.48 -22.20 -3.37
C GLN A 174 -8.62 -22.83 -4.76
N GLY A 175 -7.68 -22.58 -5.67
CA GLY A 175 -7.70 -23.13 -7.03
C GLY A 175 -8.74 -22.50 -7.95
N VAL A 176 -9.30 -21.35 -7.59
CA VAL A 176 -10.31 -20.63 -8.37
C VAL A 176 -9.67 -19.50 -9.16
N ASN A 177 -9.84 -19.50 -10.48
CA ASN A 177 -9.37 -18.43 -11.36
C ASN A 177 -10.51 -17.46 -11.66
N ILE A 178 -10.34 -16.22 -11.19
CA ILE A 178 -11.27 -15.11 -11.47
C ILE A 178 -10.52 -14.04 -12.24
N ASN A 179 -11.15 -13.41 -13.21
CA ASN A 179 -10.56 -12.28 -13.93
C ASN A 179 -10.61 -11.03 -13.05
N ASP A 180 -9.52 -10.27 -13.01
CA ASP A 180 -9.34 -9.08 -12.17
C ASP A 180 -10.44 -8.05 -12.35
N LYS A 181 -10.98 -7.91 -13.58
CA LYS A 181 -12.06 -6.95 -13.89
C LYS A 181 -13.28 -7.07 -12.98
N HIS A 182 -13.61 -8.28 -12.50
CA HIS A 182 -14.76 -8.49 -11.62
C HIS A 182 -14.53 -7.89 -10.23
N ILE A 183 -13.29 -7.98 -9.74
CA ILE A 183 -12.87 -7.40 -8.46
C ILE A 183 -12.70 -5.88 -8.62
N GLU A 184 -12.11 -5.43 -9.72
CA GLU A 184 -11.89 -4.01 -10.02
C GLU A 184 -13.21 -3.21 -10.07
N VAL A 185 -14.26 -3.78 -10.68
CA VAL A 185 -15.58 -3.14 -10.71
C VAL A 185 -16.14 -2.93 -9.31
N ILE A 186 -16.01 -3.93 -8.43
CA ILE A 186 -16.48 -3.84 -7.05
C ILE A 186 -15.64 -2.81 -6.27
N SER A 187 -14.31 -2.91 -6.35
CA SER A 187 -13.38 -1.98 -5.67
C SER A 187 -13.63 -0.54 -6.09
N ARG A 188 -13.91 -0.30 -7.38
CA ARG A 188 -14.27 1.03 -7.89
C ARG A 188 -15.55 1.59 -7.23
N GLN A 189 -16.56 0.74 -7.02
CA GLN A 189 -17.79 1.19 -6.35
C GLN A 189 -17.57 1.50 -4.86
N MET A 190 -16.65 0.79 -4.20
CA MET A 190 -16.26 1.05 -2.81
C MET A 190 -15.55 2.40 -2.62
N MET A 191 -14.81 2.87 -3.64
CA MET A 191 -14.01 4.11 -3.61
C MET A 191 -14.70 5.30 -4.30
N ARG A 192 -15.97 5.16 -4.63
CA ARG A 192 -16.74 6.19 -5.35
C ARG A 192 -17.08 7.42 -4.51
N TRP A 193 -16.83 7.39 -3.22
CA TRP A 193 -17.35 8.34 -2.25
C TRP A 193 -16.28 9.31 -1.75
N VAL A 194 -16.69 10.55 -1.53
CA VAL A 194 -15.86 11.61 -0.93
C VAL A 194 -16.58 12.13 0.29
N LYS A 195 -15.86 12.32 1.39
CA LYS A 195 -16.33 12.99 2.59
C LYS A 195 -15.93 14.45 2.53
N VAL A 196 -16.91 15.35 2.63
CA VAL A 196 -16.70 16.80 2.59
C VAL A 196 -16.12 17.28 3.91
N GLU A 197 -15.01 18.00 3.87
CA GLU A 197 -14.37 18.65 5.04
C GLU A 197 -14.69 20.13 5.11
N GLU A 198 -14.46 20.85 4.02
CA GLU A 198 -14.82 22.28 3.92
C GLU A 198 -15.81 22.45 2.77
N VAL A 199 -16.90 23.11 3.06
CA VAL A 199 -18.00 23.26 2.09
C VAL A 199 -17.73 24.37 1.05
N GLY A 200 -16.84 25.32 1.32
CA GLY A 200 -16.66 26.49 0.44
C GLY A 200 -17.98 27.23 0.20
N ASP A 201 -18.25 27.53 -1.08
CA ASP A 201 -19.51 28.15 -1.54
C ASP A 201 -20.48 27.12 -2.15
N THR A 202 -20.29 25.83 -1.86
CA THR A 202 -21.17 24.74 -2.33
C THR A 202 -22.41 24.59 -1.43
N GLU A 203 -23.41 23.84 -1.92
CA GLU A 203 -24.60 23.48 -1.16
C GLU A 203 -24.39 22.22 -0.29
N PHE A 204 -23.18 21.66 -0.25
CA PHE A 204 -22.88 20.48 0.55
C PHE A 204 -22.87 20.81 2.05
N LEU A 205 -23.08 19.76 2.86
CA LEU A 205 -22.97 19.88 4.31
C LEU A 205 -21.58 19.40 4.77
N ILE A 206 -21.12 19.92 5.90
CA ILE A 206 -19.90 19.42 6.55
C ILE A 206 -20.11 17.96 6.93
N ASP A 207 -19.08 17.13 6.70
CA ASP A 207 -19.11 15.67 6.92
C ASP A 207 -20.08 14.87 6.02
N GLU A 208 -20.68 15.53 5.02
CA GLU A 208 -21.53 14.84 4.06
C GLU A 208 -20.72 13.87 3.19
N VAL A 209 -21.29 12.70 2.92
CA VAL A 209 -20.72 11.71 2.02
C VAL A 209 -21.38 11.84 0.65
N VAL A 210 -20.60 12.31 -0.32
CA VAL A 210 -21.08 12.65 -1.66
C VAL A 210 -20.39 11.76 -2.69
N ASP A 211 -21.09 11.48 -3.79
CA ASP A 211 -20.51 10.84 -4.97
C ASP A 211 -19.36 11.69 -5.55
N SER A 212 -18.22 11.08 -5.80
CA SER A 212 -17.01 11.74 -6.33
C SER A 212 -17.26 12.49 -7.65
N PHE A 213 -18.11 11.95 -8.52
CA PHE A 213 -18.48 12.63 -9.77
C PHE A 213 -19.32 13.88 -9.52
N LYS A 214 -20.33 13.80 -8.63
CA LYS A 214 -21.16 14.95 -8.23
C LYS A 214 -20.31 16.03 -7.56
N PHE A 215 -19.42 15.61 -6.63
CA PHE A 215 -18.48 16.53 -5.95
C PHE A 215 -17.59 17.27 -6.93
N LYS A 216 -16.99 16.56 -7.88
CA LYS A 216 -16.13 17.15 -8.91
C LYS A 216 -16.90 18.09 -9.83
N THR A 217 -18.08 17.68 -10.30
CA THR A 217 -18.92 18.50 -11.21
C THR A 217 -19.31 19.83 -10.55
N GLU A 218 -19.67 19.80 -9.27
CA GLU A 218 -20.05 21.00 -8.52
C GLU A 218 -18.85 21.90 -8.29
N ASN A 219 -17.69 21.36 -7.95
CA ASN A 219 -16.46 22.13 -7.82
C ASN A 219 -15.98 22.74 -9.13
N ASP A 220 -16.11 22.02 -10.25
CA ASP A 220 -15.77 22.55 -11.59
C ASP A 220 -16.72 23.70 -11.97
N ARG A 221 -18.02 23.62 -11.64
CA ARG A 221 -19.00 24.68 -11.85
C ARG A 221 -18.63 25.94 -11.07
N LEU A 222 -18.36 25.81 -9.76
CA LEU A 222 -18.01 26.93 -8.90
C LEU A 222 -16.65 27.52 -9.25
N GLY A 223 -15.69 26.70 -9.65
CA GLY A 223 -14.40 27.16 -10.14
C GLY A 223 -14.52 28.04 -11.39
N ALA A 224 -15.44 27.71 -12.33
CA ALA A 224 -15.76 28.51 -13.50
C ALA A 224 -16.44 29.85 -13.13
N GLU A 225 -17.19 29.87 -12.02
CA GLU A 225 -17.84 31.09 -11.48
C GLU A 225 -16.88 31.95 -10.61
N GLY A 226 -15.64 31.49 -10.36
CA GLY A 226 -14.65 32.15 -9.50
C GLY A 226 -14.98 32.10 -8.00
N LYS A 227 -15.80 31.15 -7.58
CA LYS A 227 -16.17 30.88 -6.18
C LYS A 227 -15.24 29.86 -5.54
N LYS A 228 -15.24 29.78 -4.21
CA LYS A 228 -14.42 28.81 -3.45
C LYS A 228 -15.01 27.41 -3.58
N PRO A 229 -14.27 26.41 -4.15
CA PRO A 229 -14.74 25.04 -4.22
C PRO A 229 -14.73 24.37 -2.82
N ALA A 230 -15.49 23.28 -2.67
CA ALA A 230 -15.42 22.44 -1.49
C ALA A 230 -14.14 21.59 -1.48
N SER A 231 -13.60 21.33 -0.28
CA SER A 231 -12.54 20.34 -0.08
C SER A 231 -13.08 19.11 0.63
N GLY A 232 -12.47 17.95 0.34
CA GLY A 232 -12.85 16.68 0.94
C GLY A 232 -11.83 15.60 0.63
N HIS A 233 -11.91 14.49 1.35
CA HIS A 233 -11.03 13.34 1.16
C HIS A 233 -11.80 12.13 0.64
N PRO A 234 -11.15 11.28 -0.18
CA PRO A 234 -11.75 10.05 -0.67
C PRO A 234 -12.07 9.11 0.50
N LEU A 235 -13.22 8.47 0.43
CA LEU A 235 -13.72 7.57 1.46
C LEU A 235 -13.86 6.15 0.91
N LEU A 236 -13.33 5.17 1.63
CA LEU A 236 -13.54 3.76 1.35
C LEU A 236 -14.77 3.27 2.11
N LEU A 237 -15.78 2.82 1.38
CA LEU A 237 -16.97 2.18 1.95
C LEU A 237 -16.96 0.68 1.67
N GLY A 238 -17.38 -0.12 2.66
CA GLY A 238 -17.70 -1.52 2.42
C GLY A 238 -18.87 -1.67 1.44
N ILE A 239 -18.95 -2.82 0.75
CA ILE A 239 -19.97 -3.06 -0.29
C ILE A 239 -21.40 -2.88 0.22
N THR A 240 -21.68 -3.28 1.47
CA THR A 240 -22.99 -3.10 2.10
C THR A 240 -23.37 -1.63 2.18
N LYS A 241 -22.49 -0.79 2.73
CA LYS A 241 -22.73 0.65 2.85
C LYS A 241 -22.79 1.33 1.48
N ALA A 242 -21.87 0.97 0.57
CA ALA A 242 -21.83 1.52 -0.78
C ALA A 242 -23.12 1.21 -1.55
N SER A 243 -23.70 0.00 -1.41
CA SER A 243 -24.96 -0.39 -2.05
C SER A 243 -26.18 0.36 -1.51
N LEU A 244 -26.19 0.64 -0.20
CA LEU A 244 -27.30 1.36 0.45
C LEU A 244 -27.22 2.89 0.20
N SER A 245 -26.04 3.41 -0.08
CA SER A 245 -25.83 4.85 -0.32
C SER A 245 -26.07 5.28 -1.77
N THR A 246 -26.44 4.35 -2.67
CA THR A 246 -26.71 4.67 -4.07
C THR A 246 -28.12 5.21 -4.24
N ASP A 247 -28.32 6.09 -5.24
CA ASP A 247 -29.65 6.60 -5.62
C ASP A 247 -30.55 5.51 -6.27
N SER A 248 -29.98 4.33 -6.53
CA SER A 248 -30.70 3.20 -7.11
C SER A 248 -31.48 2.43 -6.03
N PHE A 249 -32.80 2.60 -6.02
CA PHE A 249 -33.68 1.86 -5.12
C PHE A 249 -33.61 0.32 -5.33
N ILE A 250 -33.28 -0.12 -6.55
CA ILE A 250 -33.10 -1.56 -6.85
C ILE A 250 -31.87 -2.10 -6.11
N SER A 251 -30.77 -1.36 -6.09
CA SER A 251 -29.56 -1.75 -5.38
C SER A 251 -29.79 -1.85 -3.87
N ALA A 252 -30.46 -0.84 -3.30
CA ALA A 252 -30.80 -0.83 -1.88
C ALA A 252 -31.75 -1.97 -1.49
N ALA A 253 -32.80 -2.19 -2.28
CA ALA A 253 -33.79 -3.25 -2.02
C ALA A 253 -33.23 -4.67 -2.24
N SER A 254 -32.29 -4.86 -3.16
CA SER A 254 -31.67 -6.17 -3.40
C SER A 254 -30.71 -6.58 -2.28
N PHE A 255 -30.27 -5.63 -1.46
CA PHE A 255 -29.32 -5.88 -0.39
C PHE A 255 -30.02 -6.13 0.98
N GLN A 256 -31.26 -5.73 1.14
CA GLN A 256 -32.09 -6.04 2.31
C GLN A 256 -32.70 -7.46 2.22
#